data_7fb1c85a9efbb425c66c35d243f836d4
#
_entry.id   7fb1c85a9efbb425c66c35d243f836d4
#
_cell.length_a   1.000
_cell.length_b   1.000
_cell.length_c   1.000
_cell.angle_alpha   90.00
_cell.angle_beta   90.00
_cell.angle_gamma   90.00
#
_symmetry.space_group_name_H-M   'P 1'
#
loop_
_entity.id
_entity.type
_entity.pdbx_description
1 polymer ?
#
loop_
_entity_poly.entity_id
_entity_poly.type
_entity_poly.pdbx_seq_one_letter_code
_entity_poly.pdbx_strand_id
1 'polypeptide(L)'
;MKKLIEIEDLSYKKLWKQLNLSIEKNKFITISGPNNCGKTTLIRILNREIVQEKGIRINNKNIIDYKIEEYTKLVQCIIPLEIIFIENTLYEELLLYTSDKDKINNILDNLKIETIATKEFKTYTSKEIILSQLAIALIKNPKILLIDSIGIYFEEDEIKIIMDYLRHEQEEQKLTIVWTTINLKESLKTDYLYILNDGVVALEGIPITILEKDNIINKIGLNIPFMIDLSVKLKDYDLIDQMELDMNRMADKLWK
;
A
#
# COMPACT_ATOMS: atom_id res chain seq x y z
N MET A 1 -0.21 2.30 -21.35
CA MET A 1 0.14 1.28 -20.34
C MET A 1 -1.07 0.38 -20.09
N LYS A 2 -0.89 -0.87 -19.63
CA LYS A 2 -2.02 -1.82 -19.53
C LYS A 2 -2.63 -1.74 -18.13
N LYS A 3 -3.88 -1.32 -18.05
CA LYS A 3 -4.65 -1.32 -16.80
C LYS A 3 -4.81 -2.75 -16.28
N LEU A 4 -4.67 -2.94 -14.98
CA LEU A 4 -4.88 -4.21 -14.28
C LEU A 4 -6.20 -4.20 -13.52
N ILE A 5 -6.43 -3.16 -12.72
CA ILE A 5 -7.67 -2.96 -11.97
C ILE A 5 -8.35 -1.73 -12.55
N GLU A 6 -9.62 -1.86 -12.86
CA GLU A 6 -10.48 -0.75 -13.31
C GLU A 6 -11.69 -0.66 -12.41
N ILE A 7 -11.90 0.53 -11.86
CA ILE A 7 -13.07 0.88 -11.05
C ILE A 7 -13.80 1.97 -11.79
N GLU A 8 -15.04 1.69 -12.20
CA GLU A 8 -15.89 2.57 -12.97
C GLU A 8 -17.25 2.73 -12.32
N ASP A 9 -17.62 3.97 -12.03
CA ASP A 9 -18.91 4.37 -11.45
C ASP A 9 -19.27 3.57 -10.18
N LEU A 10 -18.25 3.21 -9.37
CA LEU A 10 -18.46 2.44 -8.18
C LEU A 10 -19.23 3.26 -7.13
N SER A 11 -20.39 2.75 -6.76
CA SER A 11 -21.24 3.34 -5.73
C SER A 11 -21.31 2.42 -4.53
N TYR A 12 -21.14 2.96 -3.32
CA TYR A 12 -21.26 2.18 -2.10
C TYR A 12 -21.84 3.01 -0.95
N LYS A 13 -23.06 2.70 -0.56
CA LYS A 13 -23.80 3.37 0.53
C LYS A 13 -23.76 4.92 0.36
N LYS A 14 -23.40 5.63 1.44
CA LYS A 14 -23.19 7.08 1.42
C LYS A 14 -21.72 7.46 1.18
N LEU A 15 -20.84 6.47 1.01
CA LEU A 15 -19.39 6.68 0.96
C LEU A 15 -18.97 7.18 -0.42
N TRP A 16 -19.41 6.49 -1.46
CA TRP A 16 -19.13 6.86 -2.85
C TRP A 16 -20.40 6.82 -3.69
N LYS A 17 -20.54 7.79 -4.59
CA LYS A 17 -21.63 7.81 -5.58
C LYS A 17 -21.14 7.35 -6.95
N GLN A 18 -19.92 7.70 -7.33
CA GLN A 18 -19.30 7.41 -8.62
C GLN A 18 -17.78 7.44 -8.48
N LEU A 19 -17.22 6.50 -7.74
CA LEU A 19 -15.77 6.40 -7.62
C LEU A 19 -15.21 5.79 -8.91
N ASN A 20 -14.26 6.49 -9.50
CA ASN A 20 -13.54 6.07 -10.70
C ASN A 20 -12.03 6.11 -10.42
N LEU A 21 -11.33 5.00 -10.63
CA LEU A 21 -9.87 4.95 -10.61
C LEU A 21 -9.36 3.74 -11.40
N SER A 22 -8.12 3.78 -11.85
CA SER A 22 -7.51 2.65 -12.54
C SER A 22 -6.08 2.41 -12.07
N ILE A 23 -5.70 1.15 -11.86
CA ILE A 23 -4.38 0.74 -11.41
C ILE A 23 -3.69 -0.01 -12.53
N GLU A 24 -2.49 0.43 -12.88
CA GLU A 24 -1.67 -0.20 -13.91
C GLU A 24 -0.97 -1.46 -13.37
N LYS A 25 -0.66 -2.39 -14.30
CA LYS A 25 0.12 -3.58 -13.95
C LYS A 25 1.52 -3.23 -13.48
N ASN A 26 2.02 -4.04 -12.55
CA ASN A 26 3.39 -3.98 -12.07
C ASN A 26 3.75 -2.58 -11.54
N LYS A 27 2.83 -1.97 -10.79
CA LYS A 27 3.01 -0.68 -10.15
C LYS A 27 2.79 -0.79 -8.65
N PHE A 28 3.52 0.01 -7.92
CA PHE A 28 3.30 0.25 -6.50
C PHE A 28 2.49 1.53 -6.35
N ILE A 29 1.24 1.40 -5.92
CA ILE A 29 0.27 2.49 -5.87
C ILE A 29 -0.06 2.82 -4.42
N THR A 30 -0.07 4.11 -4.08
CA THR A 30 -0.63 4.58 -2.81
C THR A 30 -2.04 5.12 -3.01
N ILE A 31 -2.94 4.73 -2.13
CA ILE A 31 -4.26 5.35 -1.97
C ILE A 31 -4.31 6.00 -0.60
N SER A 32 -4.41 7.32 -0.57
CA SER A 32 -4.48 8.12 0.65
C SER A 32 -5.79 8.88 0.75
N GLY A 33 -6.00 9.54 1.88
CA GLY A 33 -7.18 10.36 2.16
C GLY A 33 -7.47 10.39 3.66
N PRO A 34 -8.33 11.30 4.12
CA PRO A 34 -8.66 11.42 5.53
C PRO A 34 -9.32 10.16 6.08
N ASN A 35 -9.48 10.09 7.40
CA ASN A 35 -10.21 9.01 8.01
C ASN A 35 -11.64 8.95 7.48
N ASN A 36 -12.16 7.74 7.33
CA ASN A 36 -13.52 7.47 6.82
C ASN A 36 -13.77 7.85 5.34
N CYS A 37 -12.75 8.22 4.54
CA CYS A 37 -12.93 8.46 3.10
C CYS A 37 -13.14 7.16 2.29
N GLY A 38 -12.97 5.98 2.91
CA GLY A 38 -13.30 4.68 2.31
C GLY A 38 -12.11 3.81 1.91
N LYS A 39 -10.87 4.11 2.30
CA LYS A 39 -9.68 3.30 1.96
C LYS A 39 -9.86 1.82 2.30
N THR A 40 -10.13 1.52 3.57
CA THR A 40 -10.38 0.15 4.04
C THR A 40 -11.58 -0.50 3.33
N THR A 41 -12.65 0.27 3.08
CA THR A 41 -13.81 -0.24 2.34
C THR A 41 -13.44 -0.63 0.92
N LEU A 42 -12.61 0.16 0.25
CA LEU A 42 -12.11 -0.15 -1.08
C LEU A 42 -11.26 -1.43 -1.09
N ILE A 43 -10.34 -1.56 -0.12
CA ILE A 43 -9.54 -2.78 0.06
C ILE A 43 -10.43 -4.00 0.26
N ARG A 44 -11.44 -3.94 1.15
CA ARG A 44 -12.39 -5.04 1.41
C ARG A 44 -13.24 -5.40 0.19
N ILE A 45 -13.62 -4.42 -0.63
CA ILE A 45 -14.31 -4.67 -1.89
C ILE A 45 -13.37 -5.37 -2.89
N LEU A 46 -12.14 -4.87 -3.04
CA LEU A 46 -11.14 -5.50 -3.89
C LEU A 46 -10.72 -6.89 -3.39
N ASN A 47 -10.82 -7.16 -2.10
CA ASN A 47 -10.61 -8.49 -1.51
C ASN A 47 -11.87 -9.40 -1.56
N ARG A 48 -13.00 -8.91 -2.11
CA ARG A 48 -14.29 -9.60 -2.19
C ARG A 48 -14.92 -9.94 -0.84
N GLU A 49 -14.49 -9.31 0.25
CA GLU A 49 -15.17 -9.39 1.55
C GLU A 49 -16.50 -8.61 1.52
N ILE A 50 -16.53 -7.52 0.77
CA ILE A 50 -17.75 -6.77 0.46
C ILE A 50 -18.07 -7.03 -1.00
N VAL A 51 -19.18 -7.70 -1.25
CA VAL A 51 -19.60 -8.06 -2.61
C VAL A 51 -20.11 -6.83 -3.36
N GLN A 52 -19.55 -6.59 -4.53
CA GLN A 52 -20.00 -5.59 -5.50
C GLN A 52 -20.18 -6.26 -6.86
N GLU A 53 -21.41 -6.22 -7.39
CA GLU A 53 -21.73 -6.91 -8.65
C GLU A 53 -21.21 -6.20 -9.89
N LYS A 54 -20.98 -4.89 -9.81
CA LYS A 54 -20.62 -4.04 -10.95
C LYS A 54 -19.57 -3.02 -10.55
N GLY A 55 -18.93 -2.46 -11.58
CA GLY A 55 -18.02 -1.33 -11.43
C GLY A 55 -16.57 -1.71 -11.13
N ILE A 56 -16.21 -3.01 -11.04
CA ILE A 56 -14.83 -3.40 -10.76
C ILE A 56 -14.40 -4.54 -11.68
N ARG A 57 -13.33 -4.33 -12.41
CA ARG A 57 -12.70 -5.34 -13.26
C ARG A 57 -11.23 -5.52 -12.93
N ILE A 58 -10.76 -6.76 -13.00
CA ILE A 58 -9.34 -7.13 -12.96
C ILE A 58 -9.04 -7.88 -14.26
N ASN A 59 -8.01 -7.47 -15.00
CA ASN A 59 -7.70 -8.01 -16.33
C ASN A 59 -8.92 -8.01 -17.28
N ASN A 60 -9.72 -6.96 -17.29
CA ASN A 60 -10.98 -6.82 -18.06
C ASN A 60 -12.10 -7.80 -17.68
N LYS A 61 -11.95 -8.60 -16.64
CA LYS A 61 -12.97 -9.54 -16.12
C LYS A 61 -13.55 -8.98 -14.82
N ASN A 62 -14.89 -9.01 -14.66
CA ASN A 62 -15.50 -8.57 -13.40
C ASN A 62 -14.97 -9.42 -12.23
N ILE A 63 -14.73 -8.79 -11.09
CA ILE A 63 -14.16 -9.50 -9.92
C ILE A 63 -15.03 -10.65 -9.42
N ILE A 64 -16.36 -10.55 -9.55
CA ILE A 64 -17.29 -11.60 -9.11
C ILE A 64 -17.27 -12.82 -10.01
N ASP A 65 -16.84 -12.68 -11.27
CA ASP A 65 -16.83 -13.78 -12.25
C ASP A 65 -15.63 -14.73 -12.07
N TYR A 66 -14.67 -14.37 -11.22
CA TYR A 66 -13.56 -15.26 -10.87
C TYR A 66 -14.04 -16.36 -9.91
N LYS A 67 -13.59 -17.60 -10.12
CA LYS A 67 -13.69 -18.64 -9.11
C LYS A 67 -12.88 -18.24 -7.87
N ILE A 68 -13.32 -18.65 -6.69
CA ILE A 68 -12.64 -18.29 -5.42
C ILE A 68 -11.18 -18.70 -5.45
N GLU A 69 -10.87 -19.93 -5.87
CA GLU A 69 -9.52 -20.47 -5.94
C GLU A 69 -8.61 -19.69 -6.92
N GLU A 70 -9.18 -19.21 -8.03
CA GLU A 70 -8.46 -18.38 -9.01
C GLU A 70 -8.19 -17.01 -8.41
N TYR A 71 -9.19 -16.43 -7.74
CA TYR A 71 -9.08 -15.09 -7.16
C TYR A 71 -8.09 -15.03 -6.01
N THR A 72 -8.10 -16.00 -5.11
CA THR A 72 -7.17 -16.07 -3.96
C THR A 72 -5.71 -16.30 -4.36
N LYS A 73 -5.46 -16.90 -5.53
CA LYS A 73 -4.11 -16.96 -6.13
C LYS A 73 -3.69 -15.64 -6.79
N LEU A 74 -4.68 -14.89 -7.31
CA LEU A 74 -4.43 -13.63 -8.00
C LEU A 74 -4.20 -12.48 -7.02
N VAL A 75 -5.03 -12.40 -5.98
CA VAL A 75 -5.10 -11.30 -5.01
C VAL A 75 -4.82 -11.83 -3.62
N GLN A 76 -3.88 -11.20 -2.92
CA GLN A 76 -3.68 -11.35 -1.47
C GLN A 76 -3.91 -10.01 -0.79
N CYS A 77 -4.41 -10.05 0.44
CA CYS A 77 -4.79 -8.86 1.18
C CYS A 77 -4.25 -8.93 2.60
N ILE A 78 -3.78 -7.80 3.09
CA ILE A 78 -3.35 -7.60 4.47
C ILE A 78 -4.21 -6.50 5.07
N ILE A 79 -5.07 -6.91 5.99
CA ILE A 79 -5.80 -6.02 6.89
C ILE A 79 -5.21 -6.27 8.29
N PRO A 80 -4.67 -5.25 8.97
CA PRO A 80 -3.95 -5.45 10.22
C PRO A 80 -4.75 -6.25 11.24
N LEU A 81 -4.11 -7.28 11.79
CA LEU A 81 -4.65 -8.14 12.84
C LEU A 81 -5.88 -8.98 12.46
N GLU A 82 -6.34 -8.92 11.22
CA GLU A 82 -7.44 -9.74 10.70
C GLU A 82 -6.88 -10.98 10.00
N ILE A 83 -6.37 -11.94 10.78
CA ILE A 83 -5.87 -13.23 10.27
C ILE A 83 -6.25 -14.37 11.22
N ILE A 84 -6.48 -15.53 10.63
CA ILE A 84 -6.58 -16.81 11.34
C ILE A 84 -5.41 -17.67 10.83
N PHE A 85 -4.50 -18.06 11.73
CA PHE A 85 -3.44 -19.00 11.45
C PHE A 85 -3.98 -20.43 11.54
N ILE A 86 -3.52 -21.29 10.66
CA ILE A 86 -3.88 -22.72 10.62
C ILE A 86 -2.93 -23.49 11.53
N GLU A 87 -1.65 -23.15 11.45
CA GLU A 87 -0.57 -23.78 12.23
C GLU A 87 -0.24 -22.99 13.50
N ASN A 88 0.63 -23.53 14.34
CA ASN A 88 1.00 -22.91 15.60
C ASN A 88 2.12 -21.88 15.47
N THR A 89 2.98 -22.04 14.47
CA THR A 89 4.13 -21.18 14.21
C THR A 89 4.12 -20.64 12.78
N LEU A 90 4.78 -19.50 12.57
CA LEU A 90 4.89 -18.93 11.23
C LEU A 90 5.64 -19.86 10.26
N TYR A 91 6.68 -20.54 10.74
CA TYR A 91 7.45 -21.45 9.87
C TYR A 91 6.58 -22.61 9.36
N GLU A 92 5.78 -23.22 10.23
CA GLU A 92 4.83 -24.27 9.86
C GLU A 92 3.75 -23.75 8.91
N GLU A 93 3.20 -22.55 9.19
CA GLU A 93 2.22 -21.91 8.33
C GLU A 93 2.76 -21.67 6.92
N LEU A 94 4.02 -21.21 6.77
CA LEU A 94 4.64 -20.98 5.46
C LEU A 94 4.87 -22.29 4.69
N LEU A 95 5.17 -23.39 5.39
CA LEU A 95 5.33 -24.73 4.80
C LEU A 95 4.03 -25.28 4.17
N LEU A 96 2.85 -24.77 4.55
CA LEU A 96 1.59 -25.13 3.89
C LEU A 96 1.54 -24.66 2.42
N TYR A 97 2.31 -23.63 2.08
CA TYR A 97 2.26 -22.98 0.75
C TYR A 97 3.45 -23.31 -0.13
N THR A 98 4.57 -23.75 0.43
CA THR A 98 5.78 -24.12 -0.33
C THR A 98 6.67 -25.08 0.45
N SER A 99 7.33 -25.98 -0.27
CA SER A 99 8.43 -26.81 0.27
C SER A 99 9.82 -26.17 0.10
N ASP A 100 9.89 -25.03 -0.56
CA ASP A 100 11.15 -24.30 -0.82
C ASP A 100 11.58 -23.53 0.43
N LYS A 101 12.49 -24.13 1.20
CA LYS A 101 13.02 -23.58 2.44
C LYS A 101 13.85 -22.31 2.21
N ASP A 102 14.55 -22.22 1.09
CA ASP A 102 15.37 -21.04 0.79
C ASP A 102 14.48 -19.83 0.55
N LYS A 103 13.35 -20.04 -0.13
CA LYS A 103 12.33 -18.99 -0.31
C LYS A 103 11.73 -18.55 1.02
N ILE A 104 11.40 -19.51 1.92
CA ILE A 104 10.90 -19.18 3.27
C ILE A 104 11.93 -18.34 4.02
N ASN A 105 13.19 -18.81 4.10
CA ASN A 105 14.24 -18.11 4.82
C ASN A 105 14.50 -16.72 4.26
N ASN A 106 14.49 -16.56 2.93
CA ASN A 106 14.65 -15.27 2.28
C ASN A 106 13.56 -14.26 2.69
N ILE A 107 12.30 -14.68 2.71
CA ILE A 107 11.19 -13.81 3.15
C ILE A 107 11.33 -13.43 4.62
N LEU A 108 11.65 -14.39 5.48
CA LEU A 108 11.81 -14.17 6.92
C LEU A 108 12.95 -13.18 7.22
N ASP A 109 14.10 -13.35 6.55
CA ASP A 109 15.28 -12.50 6.70
C ASP A 109 15.00 -11.05 6.23
N ASN A 110 14.41 -10.89 5.04
CA ASN A 110 14.07 -9.56 4.53
C ASN A 110 13.04 -8.82 5.39
N LEU A 111 12.11 -9.53 6.01
CA LEU A 111 11.14 -8.96 6.95
C LEU A 111 11.68 -8.88 8.40
N LYS A 112 12.88 -9.40 8.67
CA LYS A 112 13.53 -9.43 9.99
C LYS A 112 12.69 -10.15 11.07
N ILE A 113 12.08 -11.27 10.68
CA ILE A 113 11.20 -12.07 11.56
C ILE A 113 11.66 -13.53 11.72
N GLU A 114 12.88 -13.88 11.30
CA GLU A 114 13.45 -15.22 11.42
C GLU A 114 13.48 -15.70 12.88
N THR A 115 13.76 -14.80 13.82
CA THR A 115 13.88 -15.12 15.25
C THR A 115 12.56 -15.49 15.92
N ILE A 116 11.43 -15.10 15.33
CA ILE A 116 10.09 -15.39 15.83
C ILE A 116 9.42 -16.54 15.08
N ALA A 117 9.92 -16.92 13.91
CA ALA A 117 9.25 -17.84 12.99
C ALA A 117 8.89 -19.20 13.59
N THR A 118 9.62 -19.66 14.61
CA THR A 118 9.38 -20.92 15.33
C THR A 118 8.67 -20.74 16.68
N LYS A 119 8.34 -19.51 17.07
CA LYS A 119 7.55 -19.24 18.28
C LYS A 119 6.06 -19.41 18.00
N GLU A 120 5.29 -19.70 19.01
CA GLU A 120 3.83 -19.78 18.88
C GLU A 120 3.20 -18.40 18.63
N PHE A 121 2.29 -18.29 17.68
CA PHE A 121 1.59 -17.05 17.32
C PHE A 121 0.95 -16.30 18.48
N LYS A 122 0.51 -17.04 19.52
CA LYS A 122 -0.07 -16.41 20.74
C LYS A 122 0.91 -15.50 21.49
N THR A 123 2.21 -15.59 21.20
CA THR A 123 3.25 -14.76 21.82
C THR A 123 3.61 -13.54 20.98
N TYR A 124 3.04 -13.40 19.79
CA TYR A 124 3.38 -12.34 18.86
C TYR A 124 2.79 -11.00 19.25
N THR A 125 3.55 -9.96 19.05
CA THR A 125 3.08 -8.57 19.07
C THR A 125 2.26 -8.25 17.83
N SER A 126 1.53 -7.14 17.84
CA SER A 126 0.78 -6.67 16.66
C SER A 126 1.67 -6.48 15.43
N LYS A 127 2.90 -5.96 15.60
CA LYS A 127 3.89 -5.83 14.51
C LYS A 127 4.26 -7.18 13.92
N GLU A 128 4.58 -8.15 14.77
CA GLU A 128 4.97 -9.50 14.36
C GLU A 128 3.83 -10.22 13.64
N ILE A 129 2.58 -10.04 14.07
CA ILE A 129 1.40 -10.55 13.38
C ILE A 129 1.28 -9.94 11.97
N ILE A 130 1.42 -8.63 11.82
CA ILE A 130 1.32 -7.96 10.52
C ILE A 130 2.46 -8.40 9.59
N LEU A 131 3.69 -8.52 10.08
CA LEU A 131 4.82 -9.02 9.29
C LEU A 131 4.60 -10.49 8.88
N SER A 132 4.00 -11.30 9.75
CA SER A 132 3.62 -12.68 9.42
C SER A 132 2.55 -12.73 8.34
N GLN A 133 1.53 -11.86 8.39
CA GLN A 133 0.55 -11.72 7.32
C GLN A 133 1.22 -11.38 5.99
N LEU A 134 2.21 -10.47 6.01
CA LEU A 134 2.96 -10.09 4.82
C LEU A 134 3.78 -11.26 4.27
N ALA A 135 4.48 -12.01 5.13
CA ALA A 135 5.23 -13.20 4.73
C ALA A 135 4.32 -14.25 4.08
N ILE A 136 3.16 -14.54 4.70
CA ILE A 136 2.16 -15.49 4.18
C ILE A 136 1.58 -15.02 2.84
N ALA A 137 1.35 -13.74 2.68
CA ALA A 137 0.85 -13.19 1.41
C ALA A 137 1.90 -13.32 0.29
N LEU A 138 3.15 -12.98 0.57
CA LEU A 138 4.25 -13.02 -0.41
C LEU A 138 4.64 -14.44 -0.82
N ILE A 139 4.63 -15.41 0.11
CA ILE A 139 4.98 -16.80 -0.20
C ILE A 139 4.06 -17.40 -1.27
N LYS A 140 2.80 -16.94 -1.35
CA LYS A 140 1.78 -17.37 -2.32
C LYS A 140 1.99 -16.83 -3.73
N ASN A 141 2.96 -15.96 -3.96
CA ASN A 141 3.24 -15.31 -5.26
C ASN A 141 2.02 -14.65 -5.91
N PRO A 142 1.31 -13.74 -5.26
CA PRO A 142 0.17 -13.08 -5.85
C PRO A 142 0.57 -12.19 -7.03
N LYS A 143 -0.41 -11.79 -7.85
CA LYS A 143 -0.22 -10.74 -8.87
C LYS A 143 -0.64 -9.38 -8.35
N ILE A 144 -1.48 -9.35 -7.32
CA ILE A 144 -1.98 -8.15 -6.66
C ILE A 144 -1.85 -8.34 -5.15
N LEU A 145 -1.18 -7.41 -4.49
CA LEU A 145 -1.08 -7.34 -3.05
C LEU A 145 -1.77 -6.07 -2.56
N LEU A 146 -2.81 -6.25 -1.77
CA LEU A 146 -3.56 -5.18 -1.14
C LEU A 146 -3.10 -5.04 0.31
N ILE A 147 -2.75 -3.83 0.75
CA ILE A 147 -2.23 -3.57 2.10
C ILE A 147 -2.98 -2.39 2.70
N ASP A 148 -3.71 -2.64 3.78
CA ASP A 148 -4.55 -1.62 4.43
C ASP A 148 -3.88 -1.02 5.66
N SER A 149 -3.37 0.20 5.51
CA SER A 149 -3.00 1.11 6.61
C SER A 149 -2.11 0.50 7.69
N ILE A 150 -1.16 -0.36 7.32
CA ILE A 150 -0.25 -0.99 8.29
C ILE A 150 0.74 0.00 8.90
N GLY A 151 1.02 1.13 8.25
CA GLY A 151 2.02 2.11 8.67
C GLY A 151 1.84 2.64 10.10
N ILE A 152 0.60 2.64 10.62
CA ILE A 152 0.31 3.10 11.98
C ILE A 152 0.87 2.20 13.09
N TYR A 153 1.30 0.99 12.75
CA TYR A 153 1.86 0.01 13.70
C TYR A 153 3.39 0.03 13.77
N PHE A 154 4.04 0.78 12.90
CA PHE A 154 5.49 0.76 12.72
C PHE A 154 6.08 2.15 12.85
N GLU A 155 7.35 2.21 13.28
CA GLU A 155 8.14 3.42 13.21
C GLU A 155 8.56 3.71 11.76
N GLU A 156 8.97 4.94 11.48
CA GLU A 156 9.29 5.38 10.13
C GLU A 156 10.39 4.54 9.45
N ASP A 157 11.43 4.20 10.20
CA ASP A 157 12.54 3.39 9.66
C ASP A 157 12.11 1.95 9.37
N GLU A 158 11.20 1.39 10.19
CA GLU A 158 10.63 0.05 9.97
C GLU A 158 9.77 0.04 8.69
N ILE A 159 8.89 1.04 8.52
CA ILE A 159 8.09 1.19 7.29
C ILE A 159 8.99 1.34 6.06
N LYS A 160 10.09 2.09 6.19
CA LYS A 160 11.04 2.24 5.10
C LYS A 160 11.60 0.89 4.66
N ILE A 161 12.00 0.03 5.59
CA ILE A 161 12.52 -1.32 5.30
C ILE A 161 11.45 -2.16 4.61
N ILE A 162 10.23 -2.18 5.14
CA ILE A 162 9.10 -2.92 4.56
C ILE A 162 8.82 -2.46 3.13
N MET A 163 8.75 -1.16 2.90
CA MET A 163 8.44 -0.61 1.57
C MET A 163 9.59 -0.84 0.58
N ASP A 164 10.86 -0.78 1.02
CA ASP A 164 12.02 -1.06 0.17
C ASP A 164 12.03 -2.55 -0.24
N TYR A 165 11.72 -3.46 0.67
CA TYR A 165 11.54 -4.88 0.34
C TYR A 165 10.36 -5.11 -0.61
N LEU A 166 9.22 -4.50 -0.36
CA LEU A 166 8.05 -4.58 -1.25
C LEU A 166 8.33 -4.00 -2.64
N ARG A 167 9.14 -2.95 -2.74
CA ARG A 167 9.59 -2.39 -4.03
C ARG A 167 10.43 -3.42 -4.78
N HIS A 168 11.38 -4.07 -4.11
CA HIS A 168 12.18 -5.14 -4.71
C HIS A 168 11.29 -6.29 -5.22
N GLU A 169 10.36 -6.79 -4.40
CA GLU A 169 9.40 -7.83 -4.79
C GLU A 169 8.51 -7.39 -5.98
N GLN A 170 8.11 -6.13 -6.01
CA GLN A 170 7.32 -5.57 -7.11
C GLN A 170 8.08 -5.61 -8.44
N GLU A 171 9.35 -5.27 -8.43
CA GLU A 171 10.20 -5.25 -9.62
C GLU A 171 10.52 -6.68 -10.11
N GLU A 172 10.97 -7.56 -9.22
CA GLU A 172 11.37 -8.93 -9.53
C GLU A 172 10.19 -9.82 -9.96
N GLN A 173 9.08 -9.76 -9.22
CA GLN A 173 7.93 -10.65 -9.47
C GLN A 173 6.84 -10.01 -10.33
N LYS A 174 7.05 -8.76 -10.79
CA LYS A 174 6.04 -7.98 -11.51
C LYS A 174 4.73 -7.91 -10.72
N LEU A 175 4.85 -7.74 -9.41
CA LEU A 175 3.75 -7.60 -8.48
C LEU A 175 3.09 -6.22 -8.65
N THR A 176 1.78 -6.15 -8.50
CA THR A 176 1.06 -4.86 -8.37
C THR A 176 0.68 -4.70 -6.91
N ILE A 177 1.10 -3.60 -6.29
CA ILE A 177 0.86 -3.33 -4.88
C ILE A 177 -0.07 -2.14 -4.73
N VAL A 178 -1.09 -2.29 -3.90
CA VAL A 178 -2.00 -1.21 -3.48
C VAL A 178 -1.81 -1.01 -1.99
N TRP A 179 -1.22 0.12 -1.63
CA TRP A 179 -0.91 0.52 -0.26
C TRP A 179 -1.85 1.63 0.17
N THR A 180 -2.63 1.43 1.22
CA THR A 180 -3.41 2.54 1.78
C THR A 180 -2.72 3.15 2.99
N THR A 181 -2.80 4.45 3.13
CA THR A 181 -2.22 5.19 4.26
C THR A 181 -2.86 6.56 4.44
N ILE A 182 -2.71 7.14 5.62
CA ILE A 182 -2.93 8.56 5.88
C ILE A 182 -1.63 9.36 5.84
N ASN A 183 -0.48 8.69 5.99
CA ASN A 183 0.84 9.29 5.98
C ASN A 183 1.34 9.47 4.54
N LEU A 184 1.24 10.69 4.03
CA LEU A 184 1.66 11.01 2.66
C LEU A 184 3.16 10.81 2.39
N LYS A 185 4.02 10.75 3.44
CA LYS A 185 5.45 10.46 3.28
C LYS A 185 5.69 9.09 2.67
N GLU A 186 4.84 8.11 2.99
CA GLU A 186 4.94 6.76 2.44
C GLU A 186 4.73 6.74 0.93
N SER A 187 3.89 7.63 0.39
CA SER A 187 3.65 7.70 -1.06
C SER A 187 4.88 8.05 -1.88
N LEU A 188 5.87 8.72 -1.30
CA LEU A 188 7.12 9.06 -1.99
C LEU A 188 7.92 7.85 -2.47
N LYS A 189 7.63 6.67 -1.92
CA LYS A 189 8.24 5.40 -2.33
C LYS A 189 7.40 4.63 -3.35
N THR A 190 6.32 5.22 -3.86
CA THR A 190 5.40 4.56 -4.79
C THR A 190 5.38 5.23 -6.16
N ASP A 191 4.82 4.54 -7.17
CA ASP A 191 4.81 5.03 -8.55
C ASP A 191 3.68 6.06 -8.78
N TYR A 192 2.58 5.94 -8.03
CA TYR A 192 1.39 6.74 -8.24
C TYR A 192 0.61 6.91 -6.94
N LEU A 193 0.02 8.07 -6.77
CA LEU A 193 -0.78 8.44 -5.60
C LEU A 193 -2.20 8.82 -6.03
N TYR A 194 -3.17 8.20 -5.38
CA TYR A 194 -4.58 8.64 -5.36
C TYR A 194 -4.91 9.23 -4.00
N ILE A 195 -5.51 10.41 -3.97
CA ILE A 195 -6.09 11.01 -2.76
C ILE A 195 -7.61 10.97 -2.88
N LEU A 196 -8.24 10.19 -2.00
CA LEU A 196 -9.69 10.10 -1.91
C LEU A 196 -10.21 11.15 -0.94
N ASN A 197 -11.24 11.89 -1.34
CA ASN A 197 -11.98 12.79 -0.46
C ASN A 197 -13.42 12.95 -0.93
N ASP A 198 -14.35 13.05 0.01
CA ASP A 198 -15.78 13.29 -0.26
C ASP A 198 -16.39 12.38 -1.34
N GLY A 199 -15.93 11.13 -1.36
CA GLY A 199 -16.48 10.09 -2.24
C GLY A 199 -15.95 10.07 -3.67
N VAL A 200 -14.90 10.83 -3.96
CA VAL A 200 -14.24 10.90 -5.29
C VAL A 200 -12.72 10.82 -5.15
N VAL A 201 -12.05 10.62 -6.27
CA VAL A 201 -10.61 10.88 -6.39
C VAL A 201 -10.41 12.38 -6.49
N ALA A 202 -9.93 13.00 -5.42
CA ALA A 202 -9.71 14.44 -5.36
C ALA A 202 -8.42 14.87 -6.07
N LEU A 203 -7.36 14.07 -5.95
CA LEU A 203 -6.08 14.26 -6.62
C LEU A 203 -5.51 12.91 -7.04
N GLU A 204 -4.82 12.90 -8.17
CA GLU A 204 -4.07 11.71 -8.63
C GLU A 204 -2.85 12.10 -9.46
N GLY A 205 -1.80 11.28 -9.41
CA GLY A 205 -0.59 11.49 -10.19
C GLY A 205 0.68 10.95 -9.55
N ILE A 206 1.83 11.39 -10.07
CA ILE A 206 3.14 11.09 -9.48
C ILE A 206 3.19 11.74 -8.09
N PRO A 207 3.60 11.01 -7.04
CA PRO A 207 3.50 11.48 -5.66
C PRO A 207 4.09 12.87 -5.43
N ILE A 208 5.32 13.09 -5.84
CA ILE A 208 5.99 14.39 -5.63
C ILE A 208 5.20 15.55 -6.25
N THR A 209 4.67 15.37 -7.45
CA THR A 209 3.87 16.41 -8.15
C THR A 209 2.52 16.67 -7.47
N ILE A 210 1.91 15.63 -6.89
CA ILE A 210 0.66 15.79 -6.14
C ILE A 210 0.92 16.50 -4.82
N LEU A 211 2.00 16.17 -4.15
CA LEU A 211 2.35 16.75 -2.85
C LEU A 211 2.77 18.23 -2.91
N GLU A 212 3.13 18.74 -4.10
CA GLU A 212 3.31 20.18 -4.35
C GLU A 212 1.99 20.99 -4.28
N LYS A 213 0.82 20.32 -4.31
CA LYS A 213 -0.50 20.96 -4.24
C LYS A 213 -0.94 21.15 -2.78
N ASP A 214 -0.08 21.76 -1.97
CA ASP A 214 -0.20 21.93 -0.51
C ASP A 214 -1.56 22.51 -0.10
N ASN A 215 -2.00 23.57 -0.76
CA ASN A 215 -3.27 24.25 -0.49
C ASN A 215 -4.49 23.33 -0.62
N ILE A 216 -4.48 22.37 -1.55
CA ILE A 216 -5.58 21.42 -1.73
C ILE A 216 -5.49 20.32 -0.67
N ILE A 217 -4.30 19.79 -0.44
CA ILE A 217 -4.04 18.72 0.53
C ILE A 217 -4.41 19.16 1.95
N ASN A 218 -4.00 20.38 2.34
CA ASN A 218 -4.34 20.98 3.63
C ASN A 218 -5.86 21.17 3.78
N LYS A 219 -6.58 21.60 2.74
CA LYS A 219 -8.05 21.69 2.75
C LYS A 219 -8.74 20.34 2.91
N ILE A 220 -8.15 19.27 2.42
CA ILE A 220 -8.63 17.88 2.60
C ILE A 220 -8.38 17.39 4.04
N GLY A 221 -7.52 18.07 4.81
CA GLY A 221 -7.17 17.69 6.18
C GLY A 221 -6.08 16.62 6.26
N LEU A 222 -5.21 16.53 5.26
CA LEU A 222 -4.03 15.68 5.26
C LEU A 222 -2.78 16.51 5.58
N ASN A 223 -1.84 15.90 6.30
CA ASN A 223 -0.57 16.52 6.63
C ASN A 223 0.45 16.27 5.52
N ILE A 224 1.03 17.35 5.00
CA ILE A 224 2.13 17.27 4.04
C ILE A 224 3.42 16.96 4.80
N PRO A 225 4.28 16.06 4.29
CA PRO A 225 5.59 15.81 4.88
C PRO A 225 6.41 17.10 4.99
N PHE A 226 7.04 17.32 6.14
CA PHE A 226 7.75 18.57 6.46
C PHE A 226 8.70 19.06 5.37
N MET A 227 9.54 18.18 4.82
CA MET A 227 10.51 18.56 3.78
C MET A 227 9.86 18.99 2.48
N ILE A 228 8.68 18.45 2.16
CA ILE A 228 7.90 18.88 1.00
C ILE A 228 7.30 20.25 1.25
N ASP A 229 6.62 20.44 2.40
CA ASP A 229 6.03 21.73 2.76
C ASP A 229 7.10 22.84 2.79
N LEU A 230 8.25 22.55 3.38
CA LEU A 230 9.39 23.48 3.38
C LEU A 230 9.88 23.78 1.95
N SER A 231 10.07 22.75 1.13
CA SER A 231 10.51 22.94 -0.26
C SER A 231 9.53 23.75 -1.09
N VAL A 232 8.23 23.50 -0.96
CA VAL A 232 7.19 24.28 -1.68
C VAL A 232 7.31 25.76 -1.29
N LYS A 233 7.36 26.05 0.01
CA LYS A 233 7.49 27.43 0.50
C LYS A 233 8.76 28.12 0.04
N LEU A 234 9.91 27.44 0.12
CA LEU A 234 11.17 28.00 -0.35
C LEU A 234 11.17 28.27 -1.87
N LYS A 235 10.51 27.41 -2.64
CA LYS A 235 10.32 27.60 -4.08
C LYS A 235 9.39 28.79 -4.39
N ASP A 236 8.32 28.98 -3.62
CA ASP A 236 7.40 30.11 -3.75
C ASP A 236 8.07 31.47 -3.45
N TYR A 237 9.14 31.45 -2.66
CA TYR A 237 9.99 32.63 -2.39
C TYR A 237 11.23 32.75 -3.28
N ASP A 238 11.32 31.93 -4.35
CA ASP A 238 12.48 31.89 -5.28
C ASP A 238 13.83 31.60 -4.59
N LEU A 239 13.80 30.90 -3.44
CA LEU A 239 15.02 30.55 -2.70
C LEU A 239 15.64 29.23 -3.18
N ILE A 240 14.87 28.38 -3.84
CA ILE A 240 15.32 27.16 -4.50
C ILE A 240 14.58 26.96 -5.82
N ASP A 241 15.27 26.40 -6.83
CA ASP A 241 14.68 26.14 -8.15
C ASP A 241 13.89 24.81 -8.22
N GLN A 242 14.31 23.83 -7.43
CA GLN A 242 13.78 22.47 -7.46
C GLN A 242 13.51 21.95 -6.05
N MET A 243 12.51 21.07 -5.95
CA MET A 243 12.19 20.38 -4.70
C MET A 243 13.42 19.64 -4.14
N GLU A 244 13.66 19.79 -2.84
CA GLU A 244 14.69 19.07 -2.11
C GLU A 244 14.10 18.40 -0.88
N LEU A 245 14.27 17.09 -0.79
CA LEU A 245 13.69 16.28 0.29
C LEU A 245 14.69 15.93 1.39
N ASP A 246 15.98 16.17 1.13
CA ASP A 246 17.04 15.95 2.09
C ASP A 246 17.42 17.27 2.78
N MET A 247 17.40 17.25 4.12
CA MET A 247 17.69 18.45 4.94
C MET A 247 19.11 18.98 4.73
N ASN A 248 20.11 18.10 4.62
CA ASN A 248 21.50 18.52 4.46
C ASN A 248 21.72 19.16 3.08
N ARG A 249 21.16 18.55 2.03
CA ARG A 249 21.20 19.13 0.67
C ARG A 249 20.43 20.44 0.59
N MET A 250 19.33 20.55 1.32
CA MET A 250 18.57 21.80 1.43
C MET A 250 19.44 22.89 2.07
N ALA A 251 20.10 22.59 3.19
CA ALA A 251 21.02 23.51 3.84
C ALA A 251 22.15 23.95 2.89
N ASP A 252 22.79 23.02 2.19
CA ASP A 252 23.85 23.31 1.22
C ASP A 252 23.41 24.23 0.08
N LYS A 253 22.14 24.18 -0.32
CA LYS A 253 21.56 25.06 -1.35
C LYS A 253 21.31 26.48 -0.83
N LEU A 254 20.90 26.60 0.44
CA LEU A 254 20.55 27.89 1.04
C LEU A 254 21.76 28.68 1.56
N TRP A 255 22.86 28.01 1.92
CA TRP A 255 24.06 28.62 2.47
C TRP A 255 25.22 28.74 1.44
N LYS A 256 24.89 28.70 0.16
CA LYS A 256 25.82 29.11 -0.91
C LYS A 256 25.63 30.58 -1.22
#